data_5e89d724bbbd5d73bce21c60c4bbbd30
#
_entry.id   5e89d724bbbd5d73bce21c60c4bbbd30
#
_cell.length_a   1.000
_cell.length_b   1.000
_cell.length_c   1.000
_cell.angle_alpha   90.00
_cell.angle_beta   90.00
_cell.angle_gamma   90.00
#
_symmetry.space_group_name_H-M   'P 1'
#
loop_
_entity.id
_entity.type
_entity.pdbx_description
1 polymer ?
#
loop_
_entity_poly.entity_id
_entity_poly.type
_entity_poly.pdbx_seq_one_letter_code
_entity_poly.pdbx_strand_id
1 'polypeptide(L)'
;MHETVREIKGKLRLFMNGVLSQSLREKGLQYRLIFGVELPRLKEIAAGYEPNHDLAQALWKEDIRECKILAAYLQPTATFDPELADFWMESIHNTELADYLCMVLFRRLPYASQKAFQWIASDDRMTMYTGFRLMSHLFATLGTEMNERSRNEFVDQAQTALQSDDWLVKQAAQSALERLQSLNSNL
;
A
#
# COMPACT_ATOMS: atom_id res chain seq x y z
N MET A 1 -5.95 -24.71 -1.04
CA MET A 1 -6.17 -23.26 -1.26
C MET A 1 -7.50 -22.77 -0.70
N HIS A 2 -8.66 -23.20 -1.21
CA HIS A 2 -9.97 -22.76 -0.69
C HIS A 2 -10.18 -23.06 0.79
N GLU A 3 -9.65 -24.18 1.30
CA GLU A 3 -9.73 -24.55 2.70
C GLU A 3 -8.92 -23.59 3.59
N THR A 4 -7.71 -23.23 3.18
CA THR A 4 -6.85 -22.26 3.90
C THR A 4 -7.50 -20.88 3.96
N VAL A 5 -8.09 -20.40 2.86
CA VAL A 5 -8.84 -19.13 2.86
C VAL A 5 -10.03 -19.19 3.81
N ARG A 6 -10.75 -20.34 3.86
CA ARG A 6 -11.87 -20.55 4.80
C ARG A 6 -11.38 -20.53 6.26
N GLU A 7 -10.26 -21.19 6.55
CA GLU A 7 -9.62 -21.17 7.88
C GLU A 7 -9.25 -19.75 8.29
N ILE A 8 -8.59 -18.98 7.41
CA ILE A 8 -8.24 -17.57 7.68
C ILE A 8 -9.50 -16.75 7.98
N LYS A 9 -10.55 -16.88 7.17
CA LYS A 9 -11.83 -16.19 7.43
C LYS A 9 -12.47 -16.64 8.75
N GLY A 10 -12.28 -17.88 9.15
CA GLY A 10 -12.66 -18.37 10.48
C GLY A 10 -11.92 -17.65 11.61
N LYS A 11 -10.59 -17.52 11.49
CA LYS A 11 -9.77 -16.76 12.45
C LYS A 11 -10.18 -15.29 12.51
N LEU A 12 -10.44 -14.64 11.36
CA LEU A 12 -10.91 -13.25 11.31
C LEU A 12 -12.24 -13.07 12.06
N ARG A 13 -13.17 -14.03 11.96
CA ARG A 13 -14.44 -14.00 12.71
C ARG A 13 -14.27 -14.05 14.21
N LEU A 14 -13.26 -14.81 14.70
CA LEU A 14 -13.00 -14.90 16.15
C LEU A 14 -12.53 -13.57 16.75
N PHE A 15 -11.92 -12.71 15.94
CA PHE A 15 -11.37 -11.42 16.35
C PHE A 15 -12.19 -10.24 15.82
N MET A 16 -13.41 -10.48 15.31
CA MET A 16 -14.24 -9.43 14.75
C MET A 16 -14.61 -8.37 15.80
N ASN A 17 -14.58 -7.11 15.35
CA ASN A 17 -14.95 -5.95 16.16
C ASN A 17 -15.93 -5.09 15.38
N GLY A 18 -17.22 -5.18 15.76
CA GLY A 18 -18.29 -4.45 15.10
C GLY A 18 -18.17 -2.92 15.20
N VAL A 19 -17.65 -2.41 16.33
CA VAL A 19 -17.43 -0.96 16.52
C VAL A 19 -16.38 -0.45 15.56
N LEU A 20 -15.25 -1.16 15.44
CA LEU A 20 -14.21 -0.81 14.49
C LEU A 20 -14.71 -0.94 13.04
N SER A 21 -15.42 -2.02 12.72
CA SER A 21 -16.02 -2.22 11.39
C SER A 21 -16.93 -1.05 11.00
N GLN A 22 -17.80 -0.62 11.91
CA GLN A 22 -18.67 0.52 11.68
C GLN A 22 -17.89 1.82 11.50
N SER A 23 -16.92 2.10 12.37
CA SER A 23 -16.07 3.30 12.25
C SER A 23 -15.32 3.35 10.92
N LEU A 24 -14.80 2.22 10.43
CA LEU A 24 -14.13 2.14 9.12
C LEU A 24 -15.11 2.44 7.98
N ARG A 25 -16.35 1.96 8.03
CA ARG A 25 -17.38 2.28 7.05
C ARG A 25 -17.77 3.76 7.07
N GLU A 26 -17.90 4.35 8.24
CA GLU A 26 -18.18 5.79 8.41
C GLU A 26 -17.05 6.67 7.84
N LYS A 27 -15.81 6.17 7.86
CA LYS A 27 -14.65 6.80 7.20
C LYS A 27 -14.59 6.57 5.68
N GLY A 28 -15.60 5.90 5.11
CA GLY A 28 -15.73 5.72 3.67
C GLY A 28 -15.11 4.45 3.09
N LEU A 29 -14.66 3.48 3.92
CA LEU A 29 -14.18 2.20 3.40
C LEU A 29 -15.35 1.37 2.87
N GLN A 30 -15.26 1.03 1.58
CA GLN A 30 -16.28 0.28 0.86
C GLN A 30 -15.74 -1.11 0.51
N TYR A 31 -16.09 -2.09 1.34
CA TYR A 31 -15.88 -3.51 1.09
C TYR A 31 -17.18 -4.25 1.36
N ARG A 32 -17.41 -5.37 0.67
CA ARG A 32 -18.55 -6.24 0.96
C ARG A 32 -18.57 -6.65 2.42
N LEU A 33 -17.39 -6.93 2.99
CA LEU A 33 -17.24 -7.29 4.40
C LEU A 33 -16.00 -6.61 5.01
N ILE A 34 -16.20 -6.08 6.22
CA ILE A 34 -15.14 -5.62 7.12
C ILE A 34 -15.37 -6.33 8.45
N PHE A 35 -14.44 -7.17 8.87
CA PHE A 35 -14.52 -7.82 10.20
C PHE A 35 -14.16 -6.84 11.32
N GLY A 36 -13.42 -5.78 11.03
CA GLY A 36 -12.94 -4.83 12.03
C GLY A 36 -11.79 -5.41 12.87
N VAL A 37 -10.99 -6.31 12.30
CA VAL A 37 -9.81 -6.85 12.98
C VAL A 37 -8.70 -5.81 12.95
N GLU A 38 -8.10 -5.59 14.12
CA GLU A 38 -7.00 -4.65 14.27
C GLU A 38 -5.72 -5.15 13.58
N LEU A 39 -4.89 -4.21 13.14
CA LEU A 39 -3.69 -4.51 12.36
C LEU A 39 -2.64 -5.38 13.07
N PRO A 40 -2.35 -5.18 14.37
CA PRO A 40 -1.45 -6.08 15.08
C PRO A 40 -1.92 -7.53 15.01
N ARG A 41 -3.24 -7.75 15.12
CA ARG A 41 -3.82 -9.09 15.03
C ARG A 41 -3.74 -9.67 13.61
N LEU A 42 -3.90 -8.84 12.57
CA LEU A 42 -3.71 -9.29 11.20
C LEU A 42 -2.26 -9.72 10.94
N LYS A 43 -1.30 -9.00 11.48
CA LYS A 43 0.12 -9.37 11.40
C LYS A 43 0.39 -10.71 12.11
N GLU A 44 -0.20 -10.93 13.29
CA GLU A 44 -0.10 -12.21 14.00
C GLU A 44 -0.72 -13.37 13.22
N ILE A 45 -1.91 -13.14 12.61
CA ILE A 45 -2.54 -14.14 11.75
C ILE A 45 -1.63 -14.47 10.55
N ALA A 46 -1.09 -13.45 9.88
CA ALA A 46 -0.20 -13.64 8.75
C ALA A 46 1.06 -14.43 9.13
N ALA A 47 1.64 -14.16 10.31
CA ALA A 47 2.83 -14.87 10.81
C ALA A 47 2.61 -16.37 11.05
N GLY A 48 1.36 -16.82 11.11
CA GLY A 48 1.00 -18.25 11.21
C GLY A 48 1.00 -19.00 9.86
N TYR A 49 1.34 -18.34 8.75
CA TYR A 49 1.37 -18.93 7.41
C TYR A 49 2.67 -18.60 6.70
N GLU A 50 3.20 -19.55 5.96
CA GLU A 50 4.32 -19.28 5.07
C GLU A 50 3.88 -18.38 3.89
N PRO A 51 4.72 -17.41 3.47
CA PRO A 51 4.44 -16.62 2.28
C PRO A 51 4.16 -17.51 1.06
N ASN A 52 3.03 -17.29 0.41
CA ASN A 52 2.58 -18.13 -0.70
C ASN A 52 1.81 -17.29 -1.72
N HIS A 53 2.28 -17.31 -2.96
CA HIS A 53 1.70 -16.54 -4.07
C HIS A 53 0.22 -16.87 -4.32
N ASP A 54 -0.10 -18.16 -4.44
CA ASP A 54 -1.48 -18.59 -4.76
C ASP A 54 -2.45 -18.24 -3.64
N LEU A 55 -2.00 -18.35 -2.38
CA LEU A 55 -2.79 -17.95 -1.22
C LEU A 55 -3.01 -16.43 -1.21
N ALA A 56 -1.98 -15.65 -1.48
CA ALA A 56 -2.09 -14.19 -1.56
C ALA A 56 -3.06 -13.78 -2.67
N GLN A 57 -2.97 -14.39 -3.86
CA GLN A 57 -3.91 -14.13 -4.96
C GLN A 57 -5.35 -14.53 -4.61
N ALA A 58 -5.54 -15.65 -3.92
CA ALA A 58 -6.86 -16.10 -3.48
C ALA A 58 -7.48 -15.14 -2.45
N LEU A 59 -6.68 -14.62 -1.51
CA LEU A 59 -7.10 -13.62 -0.54
C LEU A 59 -7.36 -12.26 -1.21
N TRP A 60 -6.53 -11.85 -2.18
CA TRP A 60 -6.70 -10.60 -2.91
C TRP A 60 -8.03 -10.52 -3.68
N LYS A 61 -8.51 -11.63 -4.21
CA LYS A 61 -9.81 -11.73 -4.90
C LYS A 61 -11.01 -11.53 -3.98
N GLU A 62 -10.84 -11.72 -2.68
CA GLU A 62 -11.93 -11.51 -1.72
C GLU A 62 -12.21 -10.00 -1.54
N ASP A 63 -13.47 -9.61 -1.66
CA ASP A 63 -13.90 -8.25 -1.33
C ASP A 63 -14.10 -8.09 0.19
N ILE A 64 -13.01 -8.34 0.91
CA ILE A 64 -12.90 -8.30 2.38
C ILE A 64 -11.64 -7.53 2.74
N ARG A 65 -11.79 -6.43 3.52
CA ARG A 65 -10.67 -5.56 3.93
C ARG A 65 -9.48 -6.35 4.47
N GLU A 66 -9.74 -7.20 5.44
CA GLU A 66 -8.70 -7.98 6.14
C GLU A 66 -8.02 -8.99 5.21
N CYS A 67 -8.74 -9.57 4.26
CA CYS A 67 -8.16 -10.48 3.28
C CYS A 67 -7.20 -9.75 2.34
N LYS A 68 -7.52 -8.53 1.90
CA LYS A 68 -6.60 -7.71 1.09
C LYS A 68 -5.32 -7.35 1.85
N ILE A 69 -5.43 -6.99 3.12
CA ILE A 69 -4.27 -6.70 3.98
C ILE A 69 -3.42 -7.96 4.19
N LEU A 70 -4.03 -9.11 4.47
CA LEU A 70 -3.32 -10.38 4.64
C LEU A 70 -2.66 -10.83 3.33
N ALA A 71 -3.28 -10.58 2.17
CA ALA A 71 -2.67 -10.85 0.88
C ALA A 71 -1.31 -10.12 0.73
N ALA A 72 -1.24 -8.85 1.16
CA ALA A 72 0.01 -8.08 1.13
C ALA A 72 1.11 -8.69 2.02
N TYR A 73 0.75 -9.22 3.19
CA TYR A 73 1.72 -9.88 4.08
C TYR A 73 2.21 -11.22 3.53
N LEU A 74 1.33 -11.96 2.86
CA LEU A 74 1.60 -13.33 2.41
C LEU A 74 2.15 -13.41 0.98
N GLN A 75 2.17 -12.29 0.24
CA GLN A 75 2.71 -12.26 -1.11
C GLN A 75 4.24 -12.25 -1.10
N PRO A 76 4.91 -13.28 -1.64
CA PRO A 76 6.35 -13.26 -1.85
C PRO A 76 6.75 -12.22 -2.90
N THR A 77 7.77 -11.41 -2.62
CA THR A 77 8.24 -10.38 -3.56
C THR A 77 8.84 -10.97 -4.84
N ALA A 78 9.44 -12.17 -4.75
CA ALA A 78 10.07 -12.85 -5.89
C ALA A 78 9.08 -13.28 -6.98
N THR A 79 7.80 -13.45 -6.65
CA THR A 79 6.73 -13.85 -7.57
C THR A 79 5.71 -12.75 -7.81
N PHE A 80 6.06 -11.52 -7.47
CA PHE A 80 5.22 -10.33 -7.66
C PHE A 80 5.88 -9.46 -8.72
N ASP A 81 5.49 -9.65 -9.98
CA ASP A 81 6.04 -8.92 -11.13
C ASP A 81 5.42 -7.52 -11.27
N PRO A 82 5.98 -6.65 -12.12
CA PRO A 82 5.49 -5.30 -12.31
C PRO A 82 4.04 -5.23 -12.84
N GLU A 83 3.61 -6.17 -13.67
CA GLU A 83 2.27 -6.25 -14.23
C GLU A 83 1.25 -6.59 -13.15
N LEU A 84 1.60 -7.51 -12.25
CA LEU A 84 0.75 -7.85 -11.11
C LEU A 84 0.64 -6.68 -10.12
N ALA A 85 1.70 -5.89 -9.97
CA ALA A 85 1.65 -4.68 -9.15
C ALA A 85 0.65 -3.67 -9.70
N ASP A 86 0.63 -3.45 -11.01
CA ASP A 86 -0.35 -2.58 -11.69
C ASP A 86 -1.78 -3.14 -11.55
N PHE A 87 -1.95 -4.44 -11.76
CA PHE A 87 -3.25 -5.11 -11.58
C PHE A 87 -3.78 -4.95 -10.14
N TRP A 88 -2.92 -5.09 -9.13
CA TRP A 88 -3.34 -4.85 -7.76
C TRP A 88 -3.65 -3.37 -7.52
N MET A 89 -2.87 -2.46 -8.11
CA MET A 89 -3.09 -1.00 -8.02
C MET A 89 -4.49 -0.62 -8.51
N GLU A 90 -4.98 -1.17 -9.62
CA GLU A 90 -6.33 -0.94 -10.15
C GLU A 90 -7.45 -1.26 -9.14
N SER A 91 -7.18 -2.15 -8.19
CA SER A 91 -8.13 -2.57 -7.15
C SER A 91 -8.05 -1.74 -5.87
N ILE A 92 -7.16 -0.74 -5.80
CA ILE A 92 -6.97 0.11 -4.63
C ILE A 92 -7.86 1.34 -4.74
N HIS A 93 -8.90 1.41 -3.92
CA HIS A 93 -9.89 2.49 -3.95
C HIS A 93 -9.91 3.33 -2.66
N ASN A 94 -9.00 3.08 -1.73
CA ASN A 94 -8.90 3.84 -0.48
C ASN A 94 -7.45 3.94 0.01
N THR A 95 -7.19 5.00 0.77
CA THR A 95 -5.85 5.35 1.27
C THR A 95 -5.30 4.33 2.26
N GLU A 96 -6.16 3.71 3.08
CA GLU A 96 -5.73 2.70 4.05
C GLU A 96 -5.03 1.54 3.35
N LEU A 97 -5.66 0.96 2.31
CA LEU A 97 -5.08 -0.16 1.57
C LEU A 97 -3.81 0.26 0.81
N ALA A 98 -3.82 1.46 0.19
CA ALA A 98 -2.64 2.02 -0.47
C ALA A 98 -1.45 2.12 0.49
N ASP A 99 -1.66 2.72 1.66
CA ASP A 99 -0.62 2.89 2.67
C ASP A 99 -0.08 1.54 3.18
N TYR A 100 -0.98 0.56 3.40
CA TYR A 100 -0.55 -0.78 3.80
C TYR A 100 0.28 -1.48 2.76
N LEU A 101 -0.14 -1.46 1.51
CA LEU A 101 0.61 -2.06 0.41
C LEU A 101 1.98 -1.40 0.25
N CYS A 102 2.06 -0.08 0.31
CA CYS A 102 3.34 0.63 0.29
C CYS A 102 4.25 0.19 1.44
N MET A 103 3.72 0.12 2.66
CA MET A 103 4.48 -0.21 3.86
C MET A 103 4.93 -1.68 3.90
N VAL A 104 4.08 -2.62 3.48
CA VAL A 104 4.29 -4.06 3.71
C VAL A 104 4.89 -4.75 2.49
N LEU A 105 4.46 -4.39 1.28
CA LEU A 105 4.81 -5.10 0.05
C LEU A 105 5.60 -4.23 -0.93
N PHE A 106 5.03 -3.13 -1.43
CA PHE A 106 5.57 -2.42 -2.59
C PHE A 106 6.98 -1.87 -2.38
N ARG A 107 7.29 -1.33 -1.19
CA ARG A 107 8.64 -0.81 -0.89
C ARG A 107 9.75 -1.88 -0.92
N ARG A 108 9.39 -3.16 -0.87
CA ARG A 108 10.32 -4.29 -0.86
C ARG A 108 10.58 -4.87 -2.25
N LEU A 109 9.87 -4.37 -3.26
CA LEU A 109 10.00 -4.85 -4.63
C LEU A 109 11.30 -4.33 -5.26
N PRO A 110 12.01 -5.13 -6.05
CA PRO A 110 13.26 -4.70 -6.68
C PRO A 110 13.06 -3.55 -7.68
N TYR A 111 11.84 -3.37 -8.18
CA TYR A 111 11.43 -2.31 -9.12
C TYR A 111 10.58 -1.21 -8.44
N ALA A 112 10.57 -1.13 -7.11
CA ALA A 112 9.72 -0.21 -6.36
C ALA A 112 9.90 1.26 -6.77
N SER A 113 11.15 1.70 -6.98
CA SER A 113 11.44 3.08 -7.41
C SER A 113 10.86 3.38 -8.79
N GLN A 114 11.01 2.45 -9.75
CA GLN A 114 10.43 2.59 -11.08
C GLN A 114 8.89 2.71 -11.02
N LYS A 115 8.23 1.85 -10.21
CA LYS A 115 6.77 1.92 -10.03
C LYS A 115 6.33 3.20 -9.34
N ALA A 116 7.08 3.68 -8.35
CA ALA A 116 6.76 4.94 -7.69
C ALA A 116 6.71 6.10 -8.69
N PHE A 117 7.72 6.26 -9.57
CA PHE A 117 7.71 7.28 -10.62
C PHE A 117 6.60 7.08 -11.64
N GLN A 118 6.38 5.83 -12.09
CA GLN A 118 5.28 5.51 -13.01
C GLN A 118 3.92 5.91 -12.43
N TRP A 119 3.67 5.57 -11.17
CA TRP A 119 2.39 5.86 -10.52
C TRP A 119 2.22 7.35 -10.18
N ILE A 120 3.28 8.07 -9.82
CA ILE A 120 3.24 9.53 -9.63
C ILE A 120 2.82 10.24 -10.93
N ALA A 121 3.27 9.74 -12.09
CA ALA A 121 2.94 10.30 -13.40
C ALA A 121 1.56 9.88 -13.95
N SER A 122 0.75 9.14 -13.18
CA SER A 122 -0.59 8.71 -13.57
C SER A 122 -1.61 9.85 -13.46
N ASP A 123 -2.64 9.81 -14.30
CA ASP A 123 -3.81 10.68 -14.19
C ASP A 123 -4.84 10.17 -13.16
N ASP A 124 -4.72 8.91 -12.73
CA ASP A 124 -5.59 8.35 -11.70
C ASP A 124 -5.18 8.82 -10.31
N ARG A 125 -6.15 9.37 -9.58
CA ARG A 125 -5.97 9.95 -8.25
C ARG A 125 -5.34 8.99 -7.24
N MET A 126 -5.84 7.75 -7.17
CA MET A 126 -5.36 6.77 -6.18
C MET A 126 -4.00 6.21 -6.56
N THR A 127 -3.75 6.05 -7.85
CA THR A 127 -2.46 5.63 -8.37
C THR A 127 -1.39 6.68 -8.07
N MET A 128 -1.68 7.96 -8.35
CA MET A 128 -0.77 9.08 -8.03
C MET A 128 -0.51 9.18 -6.52
N TYR A 129 -1.56 9.12 -5.70
CA TYR A 129 -1.43 9.08 -4.24
C TYR A 129 -0.49 7.95 -3.80
N THR A 130 -0.73 6.74 -4.30
CA THR A 130 0.06 5.56 -3.94
C THR A 130 1.52 5.70 -4.37
N GLY A 131 1.78 6.31 -5.54
CA GLY A 131 3.13 6.64 -6.01
C GLY A 131 3.89 7.54 -5.03
N PHE A 132 3.28 8.64 -4.58
CA PHE A 132 3.89 9.52 -3.57
C PHE A 132 4.08 8.84 -2.22
N ARG A 133 3.12 8.02 -1.78
CA ARG A 133 3.25 7.24 -0.53
C ARG A 133 4.39 6.22 -0.63
N LEU A 134 4.49 5.53 -1.75
CA LEU A 134 5.60 4.60 -1.99
C LEU A 134 6.95 5.33 -1.98
N MET A 135 7.06 6.46 -2.69
CA MET A 135 8.29 7.25 -2.70
C MET A 135 8.69 7.71 -1.29
N SER A 136 7.73 8.15 -0.47
CA SER A 136 7.98 8.52 0.93
C SER A 136 8.57 7.37 1.75
N HIS A 137 8.12 6.12 1.52
CA HIS A 137 8.71 4.94 2.15
C HIS A 137 10.11 4.62 1.61
N LEU A 138 10.34 4.80 0.31
CA LEU A 138 11.64 4.55 -0.31
C LEU A 138 12.70 5.54 0.17
N PHE A 139 12.36 6.80 0.39
CA PHE A 139 13.27 7.77 1.00
C PHE A 139 13.74 7.33 2.39
N ALA A 140 12.89 6.67 3.17
CA ALA A 140 13.29 6.14 4.48
C ALA A 140 14.30 4.99 4.41
N THR A 141 14.38 4.27 3.27
CA THR A 141 15.22 3.06 3.11
C THR A 141 16.40 3.29 2.18
N LEU A 142 16.23 4.03 1.08
CA LEU A 142 17.27 4.30 0.09
C LEU A 142 18.16 5.49 0.47
N GLY A 143 17.69 6.35 1.37
CA GLY A 143 18.46 7.47 1.86
C GLY A 143 19.08 8.33 0.74
N THR A 144 20.40 8.41 0.73
CA THR A 144 21.20 9.18 -0.23
C THR A 144 21.53 8.46 -1.54
N GLU A 145 21.10 7.20 -1.70
CA GLU A 145 21.44 6.39 -2.89
C GLU A 145 20.71 6.83 -4.17
N MET A 146 19.67 7.64 -4.04
CA MET A 146 18.97 8.20 -5.21
C MET A 146 19.89 9.22 -5.92
N ASN A 147 20.15 9.00 -7.22
CA ASN A 147 20.94 9.94 -8.01
C ASN A 147 20.25 11.30 -8.16
N GLU A 148 21.04 12.34 -8.44
CA GLU A 148 20.59 13.73 -8.50
C GLU A 148 19.48 13.92 -9.56
N ARG A 149 19.59 13.27 -10.72
CA ARG A 149 18.59 13.38 -11.78
C ARG A 149 17.21 12.87 -11.30
N SER A 150 17.16 11.69 -10.72
CA SER A 150 15.90 11.12 -10.20
C SER A 150 15.35 11.97 -9.05
N ARG A 151 16.21 12.54 -8.23
CA ARG A 151 15.80 13.46 -7.17
C ARG A 151 15.14 14.72 -7.72
N ASN A 152 15.75 15.35 -8.72
CA ASN A 152 15.22 16.54 -9.37
C ASN A 152 13.88 16.22 -10.08
N GLU A 153 13.82 15.11 -10.81
CA GLU A 153 12.57 14.65 -11.44
C GLU A 153 11.44 14.46 -10.41
N PHE A 154 11.73 13.83 -9.26
CA PHE A 154 10.74 13.69 -8.20
C PHE A 154 10.29 15.04 -7.65
N VAL A 155 11.22 15.99 -7.41
CA VAL A 155 10.89 17.33 -6.91
C VAL A 155 9.98 18.07 -7.88
N ASP A 156 10.29 18.01 -9.18
CA ASP A 156 9.48 18.66 -10.22
C ASP A 156 8.06 18.09 -10.28
N GLN A 157 7.93 16.75 -10.25
CA GLN A 157 6.63 16.08 -10.23
C GLN A 157 5.83 16.42 -8.95
N ALA A 158 6.49 16.44 -7.80
CA ALA A 158 5.85 16.78 -6.54
C ALA A 158 5.41 18.27 -6.50
N GLN A 159 6.23 19.18 -7.01
CA GLN A 159 5.84 20.59 -7.13
C GLN A 159 4.65 20.79 -8.05
N THR A 160 4.58 20.04 -9.15
CA THR A 160 3.40 20.04 -10.04
C THR A 160 2.16 19.53 -9.31
N ALA A 161 2.28 18.44 -8.56
CA ALA A 161 1.18 17.86 -7.77
C ALA A 161 0.68 18.82 -6.66
N LEU A 162 1.55 19.68 -6.11
CA LEU A 162 1.16 20.72 -5.15
C LEU A 162 0.26 21.80 -5.76
N GLN A 163 0.22 21.95 -7.09
CA GLN A 163 -0.68 22.87 -7.79
C GLN A 163 -2.04 22.23 -8.14
N SER A 164 -2.20 20.92 -7.93
CA SER A 164 -3.47 20.21 -8.17
C SER A 164 -4.57 20.74 -7.26
N ASP A 165 -5.81 20.66 -7.70
CA ASP A 165 -6.99 20.92 -6.85
C ASP A 165 -7.31 19.74 -5.92
N ASP A 166 -6.73 18.57 -6.15
CA ASP A 166 -6.95 17.39 -5.34
C ASP A 166 -6.14 17.45 -4.04
N TRP A 167 -6.84 17.66 -2.93
CA TRP A 167 -6.24 17.76 -1.61
C TRP A 167 -5.47 16.50 -1.19
N LEU A 168 -5.96 15.31 -1.55
CA LEU A 168 -5.32 14.05 -1.19
C LEU A 168 -3.95 13.90 -1.85
N VAL A 169 -3.87 14.22 -3.14
CA VAL A 169 -2.63 14.20 -3.92
C VAL A 169 -1.64 15.25 -3.39
N LYS A 170 -2.14 16.48 -3.13
CA LYS A 170 -1.32 17.54 -2.51
C LYS A 170 -0.68 17.10 -1.21
N GLN A 171 -1.48 16.53 -0.31
CA GLN A 171 -0.98 16.08 0.99
C GLN A 171 0.08 14.97 0.86
N ALA A 172 -0.15 14.02 -0.05
CA ALA A 172 0.82 12.95 -0.27
C ALA A 172 2.13 13.47 -0.87
N ALA A 173 2.07 14.38 -1.84
CA ALA A 173 3.24 15.04 -2.44
C ALA A 173 4.01 15.87 -1.40
N GLN A 174 3.30 16.67 -0.60
CA GLN A 174 3.89 17.46 0.48
C GLN A 174 4.63 16.57 1.49
N SER A 175 3.97 15.51 1.97
CA SER A 175 4.58 14.58 2.93
C SER A 175 5.83 13.89 2.36
N ALA A 176 5.84 13.55 1.08
CA ALA A 176 6.98 12.94 0.42
C ALA A 176 8.15 13.93 0.26
N LEU A 177 7.87 15.20 -0.09
CA LEU A 177 8.88 16.26 -0.15
C LEU A 177 9.52 16.53 1.22
N GLU A 178 8.71 16.65 2.27
CA GLU A 178 9.18 16.84 3.64
C GLU A 178 10.09 15.68 4.08
N ARG A 179 9.73 14.45 3.68
CA ARG A 179 10.56 13.28 3.96
C ARG A 179 11.90 13.35 3.24
N LEU A 180 11.93 13.75 1.96
CA LEU A 180 13.17 13.97 1.23
C LEU A 180 14.03 15.05 1.87
N GLN A 181 13.45 16.18 2.28
CA GLN A 181 14.16 17.29 2.93
C GLN A 181 14.76 16.87 4.27
N SER A 182 14.03 16.09 5.07
CA SER A 182 14.53 15.60 6.36
C SER A 182 15.78 14.72 6.23
N LEU A 183 15.96 14.02 5.12
CA LEU A 183 17.18 13.24 4.85
C LEU A 183 18.38 14.14 4.57
N ASN A 184 18.18 15.26 3.86
CA ASN A 184 19.25 16.19 3.53
C ASN A 184 19.71 17.01 4.76
N SER A 185 18.86 17.16 5.77
CA SER A 185 19.18 17.92 7.01
C SER A 185 19.95 17.08 8.03
N ASN A 186 20.03 15.77 7.85
CA ASN A 186 20.74 14.84 8.73
C ASN A 186 22.12 14.41 8.18
N LEU A 187 22.57 15.03 7.10
CA LEU A 187 23.92 14.90 6.49
C LEU A 187 24.78 16.13 6.77
#